data_0e792063dd2d793c904f2b55a875110c
#
_entry.id   0e792063dd2d793c904f2b55a875110c
#
_cell.length_a   1.000
_cell.length_b   1.000
_cell.length_c   1.000
_cell.angle_alpha   90.00
_cell.angle_beta   90.00
_cell.angle_gamma   90.00
#
_symmetry.space_group_name_H-M   'P 1'
#
loop_
_entity.id
_entity.type
_entity.pdbx_description
1 polymer ?
#
loop_
_entity_poly.entity_id
_entity_poly.type
_entity_poly.pdbx_seq_one_letter_code
_entity_poly.pdbx_strand_id
1 'polypeptide(L)'
;MLRPTLVSTLRLNAITTTNKRAFSLLNPKSRSHTNRVFDPVRQPNDLHTLTLLNAADNRSLITLWTASWCQTCQAIKPLIKQLVEEEKIGEREGGLGFVEVMMDSTLIEDLPIKYRISSMPILLAFSRQEAQFDTRLTRPEEMRNKDFLREWLVREAQRGGRMGGGGGSMFG
;
A
#
# COMPACT_ATOMS: atom_id res chain seq x y z
N MET A 1 90.26 -23.43 19.30
CA MET A 1 89.77 -22.23 18.59
C MET A 1 88.49 -22.57 17.89
N LEU A 2 87.34 -22.36 18.55
CA LEU A 2 86.03 -22.74 18.04
C LEU A 2 85.24 -21.44 17.83
N ARG A 3 84.79 -21.21 16.58
CA ARG A 3 83.91 -20.06 16.22
C ARG A 3 82.46 -20.46 16.45
N PRO A 4 81.65 -19.60 17.09
CA PRO A 4 80.23 -19.85 17.18
C PRO A 4 79.51 -19.35 15.93
N THR A 5 78.65 -20.21 15.35
CA THR A 5 77.76 -19.93 14.23
C THR A 5 76.55 -19.17 14.72
N LEU A 6 76.30 -18.02 14.10
CA LEU A 6 75.10 -17.16 14.29
C LEU A 6 73.92 -17.82 13.57
N VAL A 7 72.90 -18.26 14.32
CA VAL A 7 71.63 -18.69 13.83
C VAL A 7 70.71 -17.45 13.69
N SER A 8 70.44 -17.06 12.45
CA SER A 8 69.51 -15.99 12.11
C SER A 8 68.09 -16.53 12.15
N THR A 9 67.31 -16.07 13.15
CA THR A 9 65.87 -16.38 13.23
C THR A 9 65.06 -15.40 12.36
N LEU A 10 64.58 -15.88 11.25
CA LEU A 10 63.62 -15.20 10.41
C LEU A 10 62.27 -15.15 11.12
N ARG A 11 61.85 -14.00 11.55
CA ARG A 11 60.48 -13.74 12.03
C ARG A 11 59.56 -13.57 10.81
N LEU A 12 58.71 -14.54 10.52
CA LEU A 12 57.58 -14.38 9.62
C LEU A 12 56.54 -13.52 10.28
N ASN A 13 56.38 -12.28 9.83
CA ASN A 13 55.22 -11.45 10.14
C ASN A 13 54.05 -11.94 9.29
N ALA A 14 53.13 -12.68 9.90
CA ALA A 14 51.85 -12.99 9.29
C ALA A 14 50.99 -11.71 9.26
N ILE A 15 50.88 -11.11 8.10
CA ILE A 15 49.93 -10.01 7.83
C ILE A 15 48.57 -10.65 7.67
N THR A 16 47.80 -10.71 8.76
CA THR A 16 46.35 -11.00 8.73
C THR A 16 45.61 -9.81 8.19
N THR A 17 45.45 -9.73 6.88
CA THR A 17 44.52 -8.81 6.24
C THR A 17 43.09 -9.29 6.53
N THR A 18 42.50 -8.83 7.62
CA THR A 18 41.06 -8.94 7.88
C THR A 18 40.33 -8.07 6.86
N ASN A 19 39.89 -8.74 5.79
CA ASN A 19 39.02 -8.12 4.78
C ASN A 19 37.66 -7.85 5.41
N LYS A 20 37.50 -6.73 6.09
CA LYS A 20 36.21 -6.22 6.55
C LYS A 20 35.42 -5.85 5.30
N ARG A 21 34.67 -6.83 4.74
CA ARG A 21 33.62 -6.53 3.80
C ARG A 21 32.61 -5.65 4.54
N ALA A 22 32.74 -4.33 4.33
CA ALA A 22 31.71 -3.39 4.69
C ALA A 22 30.46 -3.80 3.86
N PHE A 23 29.52 -4.48 4.51
CA PHE A 23 28.16 -4.53 4.00
C PHE A 23 27.67 -3.09 4.02
N SER A 24 27.79 -2.42 2.88
CA SER A 24 27.08 -1.19 2.64
C SER A 24 25.60 -1.55 2.79
N LEU A 25 25.03 -1.18 3.93
CA LEU A 25 23.59 -1.16 4.11
C LEU A 25 23.09 -0.18 3.05
N LEU A 26 22.74 -0.73 1.88
CA LEU A 26 21.99 -0.01 0.87
C LEU A 26 20.74 0.49 1.59
N ASN A 27 20.79 1.76 1.93
CA ASN A 27 19.63 2.48 2.45
C ASN A 27 18.50 2.17 1.45
N PRO A 28 17.44 1.44 1.84
CA PRO A 28 16.38 1.17 0.90
C PRO A 28 15.85 2.54 0.50
N LYS A 29 16.18 2.94 -0.74
CA LYS A 29 15.64 4.14 -1.36
C LYS A 29 14.14 4.06 -1.11
N SER A 30 13.59 4.96 -0.28
CA SER A 30 12.17 4.99 0.02
C SER A 30 11.48 5.01 -1.34
N ARG A 31 10.81 3.91 -1.69
CA ARG A 31 10.03 3.86 -2.92
C ARG A 31 8.99 4.94 -2.77
N SER A 32 9.06 5.98 -3.59
CA SER A 32 8.01 6.97 -3.67
C SER A 32 6.77 6.23 -4.17
N HIS A 33 5.83 6.02 -3.28
CA HIS A 33 4.59 5.33 -3.58
C HIS A 33 3.64 6.31 -4.28
N THR A 34 3.78 6.41 -5.59
CA THR A 34 2.92 7.26 -6.41
C THR A 34 1.49 6.71 -6.41
N ASN A 35 0.52 7.57 -6.17
CA ASN A 35 -0.89 7.22 -6.29
C ASN A 35 -1.23 6.82 -7.73
N ARG A 36 -2.23 5.96 -7.87
CA ARG A 36 -2.73 5.53 -9.18
C ARG A 36 -4.24 5.51 -9.22
N VAL A 37 -4.80 5.99 -10.31
CA VAL A 37 -6.21 5.81 -10.66
C VAL A 37 -6.30 4.78 -11.76
N PHE A 38 -7.21 3.84 -11.62
CA PHE A 38 -7.40 2.72 -12.53
C PHE A 38 -8.70 2.84 -13.29
N ASP A 39 -8.78 2.14 -14.41
CA ASP A 39 -10.02 1.98 -15.18
C ASP A 39 -11.08 1.27 -14.33
N PRO A 40 -12.37 1.58 -14.55
CA PRO A 40 -13.45 1.00 -13.76
C PRO A 40 -13.51 -0.52 -13.82
N VAL A 41 -13.67 -1.16 -12.67
CA VAL A 41 -13.94 -2.59 -12.52
C VAL A 41 -15.33 -2.90 -13.05
N ARG A 42 -15.43 -3.87 -13.95
CA ARG A 42 -16.69 -4.32 -14.56
C ARG A 42 -16.97 -5.81 -14.34
N GLN A 43 -15.96 -6.56 -13.86
CA GLN A 43 -16.03 -7.98 -13.60
C GLN A 43 -15.16 -8.37 -12.40
N PRO A 44 -15.42 -9.50 -11.71
CA PRO A 44 -14.70 -9.88 -10.49
C PRO A 44 -13.18 -10.00 -10.66
N ASN A 45 -12.71 -10.49 -11.81
CA ASN A 45 -11.29 -10.67 -12.08
C ASN A 45 -10.51 -9.33 -12.12
N ASP A 46 -11.16 -8.24 -12.55
CA ASP A 46 -10.52 -6.92 -12.56
C ASP A 46 -10.19 -6.49 -11.14
N LEU A 47 -11.16 -6.62 -10.22
CA LEU A 47 -10.94 -6.27 -8.81
C LEU A 47 -9.86 -7.15 -8.17
N HIS A 48 -9.90 -8.45 -8.43
CA HIS A 48 -8.90 -9.38 -7.93
C HIS A 48 -7.49 -8.99 -8.40
N THR A 49 -7.31 -8.71 -9.67
CA THR A 49 -6.04 -8.26 -10.24
C THR A 49 -5.55 -6.97 -9.59
N LEU A 50 -6.44 -5.98 -9.41
CA LEU A 50 -6.07 -4.71 -8.80
C LEU A 50 -5.72 -4.85 -7.31
N THR A 51 -6.40 -5.73 -6.57
CA THR A 51 -6.05 -6.00 -5.17
C THR A 51 -4.68 -6.64 -5.05
N LEU A 52 -4.34 -7.60 -5.92
CA LEU A 52 -3.00 -8.20 -5.99
C LEU A 52 -1.92 -7.17 -6.33
N LEU A 53 -2.15 -6.35 -7.37
CA LEU A 53 -1.20 -5.34 -7.84
C LEU A 53 -0.89 -4.31 -6.74
N ASN A 54 -1.92 -3.80 -6.07
CA ASN A 54 -1.72 -2.81 -5.02
C ASN A 54 -1.07 -3.43 -3.78
N ALA A 55 -1.40 -4.67 -3.43
CA ALA A 55 -0.75 -5.39 -2.34
C ALA A 55 0.74 -5.62 -2.60
N ALA A 56 1.13 -5.97 -3.83
CA ALA A 56 2.52 -6.13 -4.22
C ALA A 56 3.34 -4.83 -4.11
N ASP A 57 2.69 -3.69 -4.32
CA ASP A 57 3.29 -2.36 -4.17
C ASP A 57 3.17 -1.79 -2.75
N ASN A 58 2.60 -2.53 -1.80
CA ASN A 58 2.27 -2.08 -0.44
C ASN A 58 1.37 -0.83 -0.41
N ARG A 59 0.48 -0.68 -1.38
CA ARG A 59 -0.53 0.37 -1.44
C ARG A 59 -1.89 -0.15 -1.00
N SER A 60 -2.69 0.73 -0.38
CA SER A 60 -4.11 0.46 -0.20
C SER A 60 -4.86 0.76 -1.50
N LEU A 61 -5.78 -0.10 -1.89
CA LEU A 61 -6.70 0.13 -3.00
C LEU A 61 -8.03 0.66 -2.44
N ILE A 62 -8.41 1.85 -2.87
CA ILE A 62 -9.70 2.46 -2.54
C ILE A 62 -10.68 2.16 -3.67
N THR A 63 -11.81 1.55 -3.34
CA THR A 63 -12.87 1.25 -4.29
C THR A 63 -14.10 2.11 -4.02
N LEU A 64 -14.60 2.80 -5.04
CA LEU A 64 -15.90 3.48 -5.03
C LEU A 64 -16.92 2.58 -5.72
N TRP A 65 -17.84 2.03 -4.94
CA TRP A 65 -18.95 1.22 -5.46
C TRP A 65 -20.03 2.14 -5.97
N THR A 66 -20.31 2.07 -7.26
CA THR A 66 -21.09 3.04 -8.01
C THR A 66 -21.91 2.39 -9.13
N ALA A 67 -22.79 3.15 -9.73
CA ALA A 67 -23.48 2.78 -10.98
C ALA A 67 -23.56 4.01 -11.91
N SER A 68 -23.74 3.79 -13.20
CA SER A 68 -23.78 4.86 -14.19
C SER A 68 -24.89 5.91 -13.95
N TRP A 69 -26.00 5.48 -13.38
CA TRP A 69 -27.17 6.32 -13.06
C TRP A 69 -27.10 6.97 -11.65
N CYS A 70 -26.09 6.67 -10.82
CA CYS A 70 -25.98 7.17 -9.46
C CYS A 70 -25.45 8.61 -9.44
N GLN A 71 -26.34 9.58 -9.35
CA GLN A 71 -25.96 11.02 -9.31
C GLN A 71 -25.08 11.37 -8.12
N THR A 72 -25.39 10.81 -6.94
CA THR A 72 -24.59 11.03 -5.72
C THR A 72 -23.16 10.53 -5.89
N CYS A 73 -22.98 9.37 -6.54
CA CYS A 73 -21.67 8.79 -6.81
C CYS A 73 -20.87 9.69 -7.76
N GLN A 74 -21.55 10.21 -8.81
CA GLN A 74 -20.93 11.12 -9.78
C GLN A 74 -20.45 12.43 -9.16
N ALA A 75 -21.14 12.92 -8.11
CA ALA A 75 -20.74 14.12 -7.38
C ALA A 75 -19.52 13.87 -6.46
N ILE A 76 -19.35 12.67 -5.94
CA ILE A 76 -18.26 12.30 -5.01
C ILE A 76 -16.97 11.94 -5.77
N LYS A 77 -17.09 11.26 -6.89
CA LYS A 77 -15.98 10.79 -7.71
C LYS A 77 -14.91 11.85 -8.02
N PRO A 78 -15.25 13.07 -8.52
CA PRO A 78 -14.24 14.09 -8.83
C PRO A 78 -13.48 14.54 -7.59
N LEU A 79 -14.13 14.61 -6.44
CA LEU A 79 -13.46 14.96 -5.17
C LEU A 79 -12.41 13.93 -4.78
N ILE A 80 -12.72 12.64 -4.90
CA ILE A 80 -11.75 11.58 -4.61
C ILE A 80 -10.58 11.65 -5.59
N LYS A 81 -10.86 11.80 -6.88
CA LYS A 81 -9.81 11.94 -7.90
C LYS A 81 -8.91 13.13 -7.63
N GLN A 82 -9.48 14.29 -7.31
CA GLN A 82 -8.71 15.48 -6.95
C GLN A 82 -7.76 15.19 -5.77
N LEU A 83 -8.26 14.57 -4.70
CA LEU A 83 -7.43 14.25 -3.53
C LEU A 83 -6.31 13.26 -3.87
N VAL A 84 -6.59 12.26 -4.70
CA VAL A 84 -5.63 11.20 -5.02
C VAL A 84 -4.62 11.64 -6.10
N GLU A 85 -5.08 12.29 -7.19
CA GLU A 85 -4.23 12.62 -8.35
C GLU A 85 -3.55 13.98 -8.22
N GLU A 86 -4.30 15.02 -7.77
CA GLU A 86 -3.79 16.39 -7.74
C GLU A 86 -3.12 16.70 -6.40
N GLU A 87 -3.79 16.40 -5.29
CA GLU A 87 -3.27 16.67 -3.95
C GLU A 87 -2.33 15.57 -3.44
N LYS A 88 -2.25 14.43 -4.14
CA LYS A 88 -1.36 13.30 -3.85
C LYS A 88 -1.45 12.79 -2.42
N ILE A 89 -2.67 12.80 -1.89
CA ILE A 89 -2.93 12.37 -0.52
C ILE A 89 -2.54 10.89 -0.34
N GLY A 90 -1.81 10.60 0.71
CA GLY A 90 -1.38 9.24 1.06
C GLY A 90 -0.06 8.78 0.42
N GLU A 91 0.56 9.54 -0.50
CA GLU A 91 1.83 9.14 -1.13
C GLU A 91 2.98 9.01 -0.12
N ARG A 92 2.98 9.82 0.94
CA ARG A 92 3.98 9.75 2.01
C ARG A 92 3.76 8.57 2.94
N GLU A 93 2.53 8.11 3.04
CA GLU A 93 2.08 7.06 3.95
C GLU A 93 2.17 5.65 3.36
N GLY A 94 2.33 5.53 2.05
CA GLY A 94 2.42 4.25 1.35
C GLY A 94 1.74 4.24 -0.01
N GLY A 95 1.06 5.33 -0.34
CA GLY A 95 0.35 5.49 -1.61
C GLY A 95 -1.02 4.83 -1.64
N LEU A 96 -1.80 5.25 -2.61
CA LEU A 96 -3.17 4.78 -2.84
C LEU A 96 -3.37 4.35 -4.28
N GLY A 97 -4.13 3.28 -4.48
CA GLY A 97 -4.83 3.00 -5.72
C GLY A 97 -6.27 3.46 -5.59
N PHE A 98 -6.85 4.03 -6.65
CA PHE A 98 -8.27 4.35 -6.69
C PHE A 98 -8.93 3.70 -7.90
N VAL A 99 -10.10 3.11 -7.69
CA VAL A 99 -10.90 2.49 -8.75
C VAL A 99 -12.39 2.58 -8.46
N GLU A 100 -13.17 2.74 -9.52
CA GLU A 100 -14.64 2.60 -9.47
C GLU A 100 -15.04 1.15 -9.70
N VAL A 101 -16.03 0.66 -8.97
CA VAL A 101 -16.63 -0.66 -9.19
C VAL A 101 -18.06 -0.46 -9.70
N MET A 102 -18.29 -0.83 -10.97
CA MET A 102 -19.56 -0.59 -11.67
C MET A 102 -20.58 -1.69 -11.34
N MET A 103 -21.46 -1.40 -10.39
CA MET A 103 -22.46 -2.37 -9.92
C MET A 103 -23.56 -2.67 -10.95
N ASP A 104 -23.72 -1.81 -11.94
CA ASP A 104 -24.63 -1.98 -13.07
C ASP A 104 -24.00 -2.71 -14.27
N SER A 105 -22.77 -3.18 -14.14
CA SER A 105 -22.14 -4.03 -15.15
C SER A 105 -22.81 -5.41 -15.17
N THR A 106 -23.15 -5.90 -16.35
CA THR A 106 -23.74 -7.24 -16.53
C THR A 106 -22.77 -8.38 -16.16
N LEU A 107 -21.47 -8.07 -16.06
CA LEU A 107 -20.43 -9.04 -15.74
C LEU A 107 -19.96 -8.96 -14.27
N ILE A 108 -20.62 -8.13 -13.43
CA ILE A 108 -20.19 -7.91 -12.05
C ILE A 108 -20.49 -9.12 -11.14
N GLU A 109 -21.40 -9.98 -11.57
CA GLU A 109 -21.79 -11.22 -10.89
C GLU A 109 -22.19 -10.99 -9.41
N ASP A 110 -21.71 -11.84 -8.51
CA ASP A 110 -21.98 -11.80 -7.07
C ASP A 110 -21.01 -10.91 -6.28
N LEU A 111 -20.18 -10.14 -6.97
CA LEU A 111 -19.15 -9.29 -6.34
C LEU A 111 -19.70 -8.35 -5.25
N PRO A 112 -20.85 -7.66 -5.47
CA PRO A 112 -21.47 -6.84 -4.42
C PRO A 112 -21.88 -7.64 -3.19
N ILE A 113 -22.37 -8.85 -3.36
CA ILE A 113 -22.78 -9.75 -2.28
C ILE A 113 -21.55 -10.18 -1.47
N LYS A 114 -20.49 -10.58 -2.15
CA LYS A 114 -19.22 -10.99 -1.53
C LYS A 114 -18.65 -9.92 -0.61
N TYR A 115 -18.75 -8.65 -1.00
CA TYR A 115 -18.23 -7.51 -0.22
C TYR A 115 -19.32 -6.80 0.60
N ARG A 116 -20.52 -7.40 0.74
CA ARG A 116 -21.62 -6.86 1.54
C ARG A 116 -21.99 -5.42 1.16
N ILE A 117 -22.04 -5.17 -0.14
CA ILE A 117 -22.42 -3.88 -0.71
C ILE A 117 -23.93 -3.89 -0.94
N SER A 118 -24.69 -3.18 -0.11
CA SER A 118 -26.15 -3.13 -0.15
C SER A 118 -26.70 -1.78 -0.63
N SER A 119 -25.84 -0.78 -0.80
CA SER A 119 -26.22 0.57 -1.20
C SER A 119 -25.09 1.25 -1.98
N MET A 120 -25.38 2.40 -2.55
CA MET A 120 -24.43 3.26 -3.27
C MET A 120 -24.62 4.71 -2.87
N PRO A 121 -23.55 5.52 -2.79
CA PRO A 121 -22.13 5.14 -2.89
C PRO A 121 -21.62 4.43 -1.63
N ILE A 122 -20.63 3.55 -1.80
CA ILE A 122 -19.82 3.02 -0.70
C ILE A 122 -18.35 3.18 -1.07
N LEU A 123 -17.52 3.66 -0.13
CA LEU A 123 -16.08 3.57 -0.22
C LEU A 123 -15.58 2.43 0.66
N LEU A 124 -14.86 1.49 0.06
CA LEU A 124 -14.26 0.35 0.72
C LEU A 124 -12.77 0.29 0.36
N ALA A 125 -11.92 0.24 1.38
CA ALA A 125 -10.49 0.07 1.19
C ALA A 125 -10.09 -1.41 1.20
N PHE A 126 -9.07 -1.74 0.43
CA PHE A 126 -8.38 -3.03 0.49
C PHE A 126 -6.93 -2.78 0.87
N SER A 127 -6.49 -3.45 1.91
CA SER A 127 -5.09 -3.45 2.34
C SER A 127 -4.59 -4.89 2.36
N ARG A 128 -3.47 -5.16 1.66
CA ARG A 128 -2.89 -6.51 1.57
C ARG A 128 -3.91 -7.58 1.09
N GLN A 129 -4.73 -7.21 0.11
CA GLN A 129 -5.82 -8.02 -0.44
C GLN A 129 -7.05 -8.21 0.48
N GLU A 130 -7.02 -7.69 1.70
CA GLU A 130 -8.12 -7.80 2.65
C GLU A 130 -9.01 -6.55 2.61
N ALA A 131 -10.33 -6.76 2.54
CA ALA A 131 -11.31 -5.69 2.60
C ALA A 131 -11.44 -5.13 4.02
N GLN A 132 -11.33 -3.81 4.16
CA GLN A 132 -11.35 -3.10 5.43
C GLN A 132 -12.80 -2.70 5.77
N PHE A 133 -13.61 -3.68 6.20
CA PHE A 133 -15.04 -3.46 6.47
C PHE A 133 -15.32 -2.48 7.60
N ASP A 134 -14.46 -2.43 8.62
CA ASP A 134 -14.65 -1.60 9.82
C ASP A 134 -14.53 -0.10 9.53
N THR A 135 -13.77 0.25 8.48
CA THR A 135 -13.52 1.65 8.12
C THR A 135 -14.22 2.06 6.82
N ARG A 136 -15.07 1.19 6.26
CA ARG A 136 -15.82 1.53 5.06
C ARG A 136 -16.73 2.75 5.31
N LEU A 137 -16.81 3.62 4.31
CA LEU A 137 -17.74 4.74 4.36
C LEU A 137 -19.03 4.38 3.61
N THR A 138 -20.14 4.62 4.28
CA THR A 138 -21.48 4.36 3.74
C THR A 138 -22.35 5.63 3.69
N ARG A 139 -21.90 6.72 4.32
CA ARG A 139 -22.64 7.99 4.39
C ARG A 139 -22.13 8.95 3.33
N PRO A 140 -22.99 9.38 2.40
CA PRO A 140 -22.60 10.33 1.36
C PRO A 140 -22.12 11.68 1.90
N GLU A 141 -22.63 12.10 3.06
CA GLU A 141 -22.25 13.34 3.73
C GLU A 141 -20.76 13.33 4.13
N GLU A 142 -20.29 12.20 4.68
CA GLU A 142 -18.89 12.01 5.04
C GLU A 142 -17.98 12.02 3.80
N MET A 143 -18.45 11.41 2.71
CA MET A 143 -17.70 11.35 1.45
C MET A 143 -17.65 12.71 0.72
N ARG A 144 -18.59 13.62 0.97
CA ARG A 144 -18.60 14.99 0.45
C ARG A 144 -17.78 15.96 1.28
N ASN A 145 -17.52 15.61 2.54
CA ASN A 145 -16.68 16.43 3.41
C ASN A 145 -15.21 16.20 3.03
N LYS A 146 -14.59 17.19 2.38
CA LYS A 146 -13.24 17.10 1.87
C LYS A 146 -12.20 16.80 2.94
N ASP A 147 -12.31 17.43 4.11
CA ASP A 147 -11.34 17.25 5.19
C ASP A 147 -11.47 15.86 5.82
N PHE A 148 -12.69 15.42 6.08
CA PHE A 148 -12.96 14.07 6.57
C PHE A 148 -12.45 13.00 5.60
N LEU A 149 -12.73 13.16 4.30
CA LEU A 149 -12.29 12.23 3.26
C LEU A 149 -10.77 12.20 3.14
N ARG A 150 -10.10 13.36 3.25
CA ARG A 150 -8.63 13.44 3.29
C ARG A 150 -8.04 12.64 4.45
N GLU A 151 -8.55 12.85 5.66
CA GLU A 151 -8.09 12.12 6.84
C GLU A 151 -8.32 10.61 6.72
N TRP A 152 -9.47 10.22 6.18
CA TRP A 152 -9.78 8.82 5.94
C TRP A 152 -8.80 8.20 4.93
N LEU A 153 -8.54 8.85 3.80
CA LEU A 153 -7.58 8.40 2.79
C LEU A 153 -6.16 8.24 3.35
N VAL A 154 -5.70 9.19 4.19
CA VAL A 154 -4.39 9.09 4.86
C VAL A 154 -4.33 7.85 5.75
N ARG A 155 -5.36 7.61 6.57
CA ARG A 155 -5.42 6.42 7.44
C ARG A 155 -5.39 5.12 6.65
N GLU A 156 -6.12 5.05 5.55
CA GLU A 156 -6.11 3.86 4.70
C GLU A 156 -4.77 3.66 3.98
N ALA A 157 -4.11 4.74 3.54
CA ALA A 157 -2.76 4.67 2.97
C ALA A 157 -1.75 4.09 3.98
N GLN A 158 -1.81 4.53 5.24
CA GLN A 158 -0.94 4.03 6.32
C GLN A 158 -1.10 2.52 6.56
N ARG A 159 -2.29 1.96 6.36
CA ARG A 159 -2.54 0.51 6.48
C ARG A 159 -1.79 -0.29 5.42
N GLY A 160 -1.80 0.19 4.18
CA GLY A 160 -1.08 -0.43 3.07
C GLY A 160 0.43 -0.36 3.26
N GLY A 161 0.94 0.82 3.65
CA GLY A 161 2.37 1.10 3.82
C GLY A 161 3.03 0.47 5.05
N ARG A 162 2.28 -0.04 6.02
CA ARG A 162 2.85 -0.71 7.20
C ARG A 162 3.46 -2.05 6.82
N MET A 163 4.75 -2.07 6.60
CA MET A 163 5.53 -3.30 6.65
C MET A 163 5.32 -3.95 8.01
N GLY A 164 4.88 -5.22 8.00
CA GLY A 164 4.47 -6.00 9.16
C GLY A 164 5.38 -5.88 10.37
N GLY A 165 4.97 -5.07 11.31
CA GLY A 165 5.52 -4.91 12.63
C GLY A 165 4.38 -4.81 13.62
N GLY A 166 3.54 -5.82 13.70
CA GLY A 166 2.42 -5.92 14.63
C GLY A 166 2.55 -7.12 15.53
N GLY A 167 3.67 -7.25 16.25
CA GLY A 167 3.72 -8.01 17.46
C GLY A 167 3.10 -7.20 18.59
N GLY A 168 1.78 -7.21 18.70
CA GLY A 168 1.10 -6.78 19.92
C GLY A 168 1.49 -7.73 21.03
N SER A 169 2.43 -7.31 21.87
CA SER A 169 2.68 -7.95 23.16
C SER A 169 1.42 -7.78 24.02
N MET A 170 0.62 -8.84 24.08
CA MET A 170 -0.40 -9.01 25.08
C MET A 170 0.17 -9.89 26.18
N PHE A 171 0.93 -9.31 27.11
CA PHE A 171 1.13 -9.84 28.46
C PHE A 171 1.70 -8.69 29.31
N GLY A 172 0.86 -8.14 30.14
CA GLY A 172 1.15 -7.31 31.28
C GLY A 172 0.03 -7.45 32.25
#